data_e8558a9a57c6935a3a2ef97195cb9c08
#
_entry.id   e8558a9a57c6935a3a2ef97195cb9c08
#
_cell.length_a   1.000
_cell.length_b   1.000
_cell.length_c   1.000
_cell.angle_alpha   90.00
_cell.angle_beta   90.00
_cell.angle_gamma   90.00
#
_symmetry.space_group_name_H-M   'P 1'
#
loop_
_entity.id
_entity.type
_entity.pdbx_description
1 polymer ?
#
loop_
_entity_poly.entity_id
_entity_poly.type
_entity_poly.pdbx_seq_one_letter_code
_entity_poly.pdbx_strand_id
1 'polypeptide(L)'
;LPGAPMSVAGAMAVLPNIRRVLEHFRAQSLPVFHVVREYRADGSDIEATRLDGFLAKKPYCVPGTPGCEIVAGLEPLPGEYRIVKNRFSAFMHTELDFMLRRLGVDTIAVVGIQYPNCIRTTVFDGVAHGYDVILVTDAAGAQTEDIARANILDIANIGVRCLTTDEFLAGRS
;
A
#
# COMPACT_ATOMS: atom_id res chain seq x y z
N LEU A 1 -10.75 9.35 0.84
CA LEU A 1 -11.61 10.18 1.68
C LEU A 1 -13.07 9.88 1.38
N PRO A 2 -13.99 9.94 2.37
CA PRO A 2 -15.42 9.81 2.12
C PRO A 2 -15.87 10.79 1.03
N GLY A 3 -16.66 10.31 0.06
CA GLY A 3 -17.11 11.11 -1.07
C GLY A 3 -16.14 11.26 -2.23
N ALA A 4 -14.92 10.74 -2.14
CA ALA A 4 -14.00 10.67 -3.26
C ALA A 4 -14.48 9.66 -4.32
N PRO A 5 -14.21 9.89 -5.64
CA PRO A 5 -14.68 9.02 -6.73
C PRO A 5 -14.33 7.55 -6.59
N MET A 6 -13.27 7.24 -5.85
CA MET A 6 -12.76 5.88 -5.62
C MET A 6 -12.47 5.66 -4.13
N SER A 7 -13.39 6.06 -3.25
CA SER A 7 -13.23 5.78 -1.81
C SER A 7 -13.36 4.27 -1.53
N VAL A 8 -12.52 3.78 -0.61
CA VAL A 8 -12.57 2.41 -0.10
C VAL A 8 -13.23 2.45 1.28
N ALA A 9 -14.35 1.74 1.46
CA ALA A 9 -15.16 1.84 2.66
C ALA A 9 -14.37 1.52 3.95
N GLY A 10 -13.52 0.48 3.93
CA GLY A 10 -12.69 0.10 5.06
C GLY A 10 -11.43 0.97 5.28
N ALA A 11 -11.19 1.99 4.44
CA ALA A 11 -9.95 2.77 4.50
C ALA A 11 -9.75 3.51 5.83
N MET A 12 -10.81 4.15 6.33
CA MET A 12 -10.73 4.95 7.55
C MET A 12 -10.56 4.09 8.81
N ALA A 13 -11.11 2.88 8.81
CA ALA A 13 -11.03 1.97 9.94
C ALA A 13 -9.60 1.49 10.25
N VAL A 14 -8.76 1.37 9.22
CA VAL A 14 -7.38 0.86 9.37
C VAL A 14 -6.34 1.97 9.62
N LEU A 15 -6.69 3.25 9.47
CA LEU A 15 -5.77 4.37 9.66
C LEU A 15 -5.08 4.40 11.03
N PRO A 16 -5.78 4.14 12.16
CA PRO A 16 -5.11 4.13 13.47
C PRO A 16 -3.98 3.10 13.55
N ASN A 17 -4.18 1.92 12.98
CA ASN A 17 -3.17 0.87 12.97
C ASN A 17 -2.04 1.16 11.99
N ILE A 18 -2.32 1.71 10.80
CA ILE A 18 -1.27 2.18 9.89
C ILE A 18 -0.38 3.21 10.60
N ARG A 19 -0.97 4.16 11.33
CA ARG A 19 -0.20 5.16 12.10
C ARG A 19 0.69 4.51 13.16
N ARG A 20 0.19 3.53 13.91
CA ARG A 20 0.98 2.81 14.93
C ARG A 20 2.19 2.11 14.31
N VAL A 21 2.00 1.45 13.16
CA VAL A 21 3.12 0.82 12.44
C VAL A 21 4.10 1.87 11.94
N LEU A 22 3.63 2.96 11.35
CA LEU A 22 4.47 4.06 10.87
C LEU A 22 5.30 4.68 12.00
N GLU A 23 4.68 4.98 13.14
CA GLU A 23 5.35 5.53 14.32
C GLU A 23 6.41 4.57 14.88
N HIS A 24 6.15 3.26 14.85
CA HIS A 24 7.13 2.25 15.25
C HIS A 24 8.38 2.28 14.36
N PHE A 25 8.21 2.32 13.03
CA PHE A 25 9.34 2.44 12.09
C PHE A 25 10.13 3.73 12.30
N ARG A 26 9.45 4.85 12.48
CA ARG A 26 10.04 6.15 12.76
C ARG A 26 10.86 6.15 14.06
N ALA A 27 10.29 5.59 15.13
CA ALA A 27 10.96 5.49 16.43
C ALA A 27 12.25 4.67 16.39
N GLN A 28 12.32 3.69 15.48
CA GLN A 28 13.49 2.84 15.27
C GLN A 28 14.41 3.32 14.14
N SER A 29 14.11 4.47 13.52
CA SER A 29 14.85 5.01 12.35
C SER A 29 14.93 4.01 11.19
N LEU A 30 13.92 3.16 11.03
CA LEU A 30 13.82 2.22 9.92
C LEU A 30 13.33 2.94 8.64
N PRO A 31 13.71 2.47 7.45
CA PRO A 31 13.26 3.05 6.20
C PRO A 31 11.74 3.00 6.05
N VAL A 32 11.14 4.11 5.65
CA VAL A 32 9.71 4.23 5.36
C VAL A 32 9.51 4.62 3.90
N PHE A 33 8.64 3.89 3.21
CA PHE A 33 8.28 4.13 1.81
C PHE A 33 6.79 4.45 1.70
N HIS A 34 6.48 5.68 1.31
CA HIS A 34 5.13 6.13 1.01
C HIS A 34 4.82 5.85 -0.45
N VAL A 35 4.10 4.77 -0.71
CA VAL A 35 3.75 4.35 -2.07
C VAL A 35 2.42 4.96 -2.47
N VAL A 36 2.45 5.87 -3.42
CA VAL A 36 1.29 6.59 -3.91
C VAL A 36 0.98 6.25 -5.36
N ARG A 37 -0.30 6.32 -5.73
CA ARG A 37 -0.74 6.10 -7.10
C ARG A 37 -0.95 7.43 -7.79
N GLU A 38 -0.38 7.57 -9.00
CA GLU A 38 -0.62 8.72 -9.85
C GLU A 38 -0.94 8.27 -11.27
N TYR A 39 -1.89 8.97 -11.91
CA TYR A 39 -2.25 8.78 -13.31
C TYR A 39 -2.22 10.11 -14.05
N ARG A 40 -1.92 10.06 -15.34
CA ARG A 40 -2.10 11.20 -16.23
C ARG A 40 -3.58 11.50 -16.38
N ALA A 41 -3.93 12.77 -16.48
CA ALA A 41 -5.33 13.21 -16.60
C ALA A 41 -6.02 12.68 -17.86
N ASP A 42 -5.25 12.40 -18.92
CA ASP A 42 -5.73 11.81 -20.19
C ASP A 42 -5.95 10.29 -20.12
N GLY A 43 -5.59 9.66 -19.01
CA GLY A 43 -5.73 8.20 -18.81
C GLY A 43 -4.75 7.35 -19.60
N SER A 44 -3.75 7.93 -20.27
CA SER A 44 -2.82 7.20 -21.15
C SER A 44 -1.94 6.18 -20.42
N ASP A 45 -1.86 6.25 -19.10
CA ASP A 45 -1.06 5.36 -18.23
C ASP A 45 -1.88 4.55 -17.23
N ILE A 46 -3.22 4.60 -17.31
CA ILE A 46 -4.09 3.75 -16.47
C ILE A 46 -4.19 2.33 -17.05
N GLU A 47 -4.59 1.36 -16.22
CA GLU A 47 -4.89 0.01 -16.68
C GLU A 47 -6.04 0.01 -17.70
N ALA A 48 -5.88 -0.70 -18.84
CA ALA A 48 -6.86 -0.72 -19.93
C ALA A 48 -8.29 -1.07 -19.46
N THR A 49 -8.41 -2.00 -18.52
CA THR A 49 -9.69 -2.41 -17.93
C THR A 49 -10.37 -1.33 -17.09
N ARG A 50 -9.70 -0.24 -16.78
CA ARG A 50 -10.19 0.88 -15.95
C ARG A 50 -10.36 2.16 -16.73
N LEU A 51 -9.87 2.24 -17.97
CA LEU A 51 -9.82 3.47 -18.77
C LEU A 51 -11.21 4.07 -18.99
N ASP A 52 -12.18 3.28 -19.45
CA ASP A 52 -13.55 3.77 -19.69
C ASP A 52 -14.18 4.34 -18.44
N GLY A 53 -14.04 3.65 -17.31
CA GLY A 53 -14.54 4.11 -16.02
C GLY A 53 -13.81 5.34 -15.48
N PHE A 54 -12.53 5.51 -15.82
CA PHE A 54 -11.73 6.67 -15.45
C PHE A 54 -12.17 7.92 -16.24
N LEU A 55 -12.36 7.78 -17.55
CA LEU A 55 -12.76 8.88 -18.43
C LEU A 55 -14.24 9.27 -18.26
N ALA A 56 -15.11 8.30 -17.98
CA ALA A 56 -16.54 8.54 -17.78
C ALA A 56 -16.87 9.22 -16.45
N LYS A 57 -15.99 9.11 -15.46
CA LYS A 57 -16.12 9.73 -14.15
C LYS A 57 -15.11 10.87 -14.03
N LYS A 58 -15.16 11.60 -12.91
CA LYS A 58 -14.10 12.56 -12.60
C LYS A 58 -12.78 11.78 -12.41
N PRO A 59 -11.71 12.09 -13.16
CA PRO A 59 -10.40 11.46 -12.99
C PRO A 59 -9.93 11.51 -11.54
N TYR A 60 -9.32 10.42 -11.08
CA TYR A 60 -8.82 10.26 -9.71
C TYR A 60 -7.32 9.96 -9.71
N CYS A 61 -6.65 10.22 -8.60
CA CYS A 61 -5.20 10.06 -8.48
C CYS A 61 -4.41 10.85 -9.56
N VAL A 62 -4.89 12.02 -9.94
CA VAL A 62 -4.19 12.92 -10.85
C VAL A 62 -3.35 13.90 -10.01
N PRO A 63 -2.04 14.06 -10.30
CA PRO A 63 -1.18 15.00 -9.58
C PRO A 63 -1.77 16.40 -9.46
N GLY A 64 -1.59 17.02 -8.30
CA GLY A 64 -2.16 18.34 -7.99
C GLY A 64 -3.65 18.33 -7.64
N THR A 65 -4.26 17.16 -7.47
CA THR A 65 -5.62 16.99 -6.96
C THR A 65 -5.64 16.35 -5.58
N PRO A 66 -6.67 16.61 -4.75
CA PRO A 66 -6.78 15.99 -3.42
C PRO A 66 -6.76 14.46 -3.43
N GLY A 67 -7.06 13.83 -4.58
CA GLY A 67 -7.03 12.37 -4.73
C GLY A 67 -5.63 11.75 -4.75
N CYS A 68 -4.58 12.56 -4.88
CA CYS A 68 -3.18 12.14 -4.80
C CYS A 68 -2.53 12.43 -3.44
N GLU A 69 -3.21 13.15 -2.57
CA GLU A 69 -2.66 13.53 -1.27
C GLU A 69 -2.64 12.34 -0.30
N ILE A 70 -1.59 12.29 0.50
CA ILE A 70 -1.51 11.36 1.61
C ILE A 70 -2.43 11.85 2.73
N VAL A 71 -3.13 10.92 3.36
CA VAL A 71 -4.06 11.23 4.44
C VAL A 71 -3.34 11.92 5.60
N ALA A 72 -4.00 12.93 6.18
CA ALA A 72 -3.49 13.69 7.33
C ALA A 72 -3.02 12.77 8.47
N GLY A 73 -1.80 13.04 8.96
CA GLY A 73 -1.12 12.27 9.99
C GLY A 73 -0.34 11.05 9.48
N LEU A 74 -0.28 10.83 8.16
CA LEU A 74 0.58 9.85 7.51
C LEU A 74 1.54 10.50 6.51
N GLU A 75 1.68 11.83 6.52
CA GLU A 75 2.53 12.55 5.60
C GLU A 75 4.00 12.14 5.77
N PRO A 76 4.78 12.08 4.67
CA PRO A 76 6.20 11.80 4.72
C PRO A 76 6.96 12.82 5.57
N LEU A 77 7.88 12.34 6.40
CA LEU A 77 8.87 13.17 7.08
C LEU A 77 10.13 13.33 6.21
N PRO A 78 10.96 14.37 6.48
CA PRO A 78 12.26 14.50 5.83
C PRO A 78 13.10 13.22 5.99
N GLY A 79 13.59 12.67 4.88
CA GLY A 79 14.36 11.42 4.85
C GLY A 79 13.53 10.16 4.58
N GLU A 80 12.20 10.24 4.56
CA GLU A 80 11.36 9.15 4.11
C GLU A 80 11.19 9.16 2.57
N TYR A 81 10.93 8.02 2.00
CA TYR A 81 10.90 7.83 0.55
C TYR A 81 9.48 7.91 0.01
N ARG A 82 9.30 8.53 -1.15
CA ARG A 82 8.02 8.56 -1.86
C ARG A 82 8.16 7.82 -3.19
N ILE A 83 7.41 6.74 -3.35
CA ILE A 83 7.37 5.93 -4.58
C ILE A 83 6.05 6.21 -5.30
N VAL A 84 6.15 6.67 -6.54
CA VAL A 84 5.00 6.88 -7.41
C VAL A 84 4.81 5.66 -8.29
N LYS A 85 3.60 5.12 -8.32
CA LYS A 85 3.25 3.99 -9.18
C LYS A 85 1.98 4.25 -9.98
N ASN A 86 1.89 3.69 -11.17
CA ASN A 86 0.70 3.68 -12.01
C ASN A 86 0.16 2.27 -12.27
N ARG A 87 0.69 1.25 -11.57
CA ARG A 87 0.22 -0.14 -11.60
C ARG A 87 -0.15 -0.60 -10.19
N PHE A 88 -0.77 -1.78 -10.06
CA PHE A 88 -1.24 -2.25 -8.75
C PHE A 88 -0.07 -2.52 -7.80
N SER A 89 0.94 -3.23 -8.23
CA SER A 89 2.12 -3.51 -7.44
C SER A 89 3.00 -2.26 -7.23
N ALA A 90 3.58 -2.16 -6.05
CA ALA A 90 4.58 -1.14 -5.73
C ALA A 90 5.93 -1.40 -6.42
N PHE A 91 6.19 -2.63 -6.86
CA PHE A 91 7.43 -3.01 -7.54
C PHE A 91 7.36 -2.78 -9.06
N MET A 92 6.16 -2.84 -9.65
CA MET A 92 6.01 -2.81 -11.09
C MET A 92 6.29 -1.42 -11.67
N HIS A 93 7.36 -1.29 -12.47
CA HIS A 93 7.82 -0.07 -13.12
C HIS A 93 8.13 1.08 -12.14
N THR A 94 8.68 0.74 -10.96
CA THR A 94 9.14 1.71 -9.96
C THR A 94 10.58 1.41 -9.56
N GLU A 95 11.19 2.34 -8.84
CA GLU A 95 12.52 2.17 -8.25
C GLU A 95 12.53 1.44 -6.91
N LEU A 96 11.38 0.92 -6.42
CA LEU A 96 11.27 0.37 -5.07
C LEU A 96 12.27 -0.75 -4.79
N ASP A 97 12.38 -1.76 -5.67
CA ASP A 97 13.32 -2.87 -5.48
C ASP A 97 14.78 -2.38 -5.44
N PHE A 98 15.14 -1.48 -6.35
CA PHE A 98 16.48 -0.87 -6.36
C PHE A 98 16.79 -0.16 -5.03
N MET A 99 15.85 0.63 -4.52
CA MET A 99 16.02 1.38 -3.28
C MET A 99 16.12 0.45 -2.06
N LEU A 100 15.24 -0.55 -1.96
CA LEU A 100 15.26 -1.53 -0.87
C LEU A 100 16.61 -2.27 -0.83
N ARG A 101 17.09 -2.78 -1.97
CA ARG A 101 18.40 -3.44 -2.07
C ARG A 101 19.55 -2.52 -1.71
N ARG A 102 19.51 -1.27 -2.17
CA ARG A 102 20.54 -0.26 -1.86
C ARG A 102 20.62 0.04 -0.37
N LEU A 103 19.51 -0.06 0.34
CA LEU A 103 19.43 0.12 1.80
C LEU A 103 19.73 -1.16 2.58
N GLY A 104 19.97 -2.30 1.92
CA GLY A 104 20.22 -3.59 2.56
C GLY A 104 18.97 -4.17 3.24
N VAL A 105 17.78 -3.80 2.76
CA VAL A 105 16.51 -4.33 3.28
C VAL A 105 16.26 -5.70 2.69
N ASP A 106 16.01 -6.68 3.54
CA ASP A 106 15.62 -8.05 3.21
C ASP A 106 14.18 -8.39 3.64
N THR A 107 13.65 -7.64 4.59
CA THR A 107 12.31 -7.84 5.15
C THR A 107 11.46 -6.58 5.00
N ILE A 108 10.24 -6.72 4.49
CA ILE A 108 9.31 -5.61 4.31
C ILE A 108 7.99 -5.83 5.03
N ALA A 109 7.47 -4.80 5.70
CA ALA A 109 6.13 -4.79 6.25
C ALA A 109 5.19 -4.04 5.30
N VAL A 110 4.08 -4.66 4.91
CA VAL A 110 3.11 -4.08 3.97
C VAL A 110 1.84 -3.70 4.71
N VAL A 111 1.46 -2.41 4.57
CA VAL A 111 0.24 -1.82 5.13
C VAL A 111 -0.45 -0.96 4.06
N GLY A 112 -1.70 -0.59 4.25
CA GLY A 112 -2.40 0.40 3.42
C GLY A 112 -3.62 -0.13 2.70
N ILE A 113 -3.90 0.45 1.52
CA ILE A 113 -5.17 0.25 0.79
C ILE A 113 -4.86 -0.05 -0.68
N GLN A 114 -5.54 -0.98 -1.31
CA GLN A 114 -6.54 -1.93 -0.81
C GLN A 114 -6.14 -3.36 -1.13
N TYR A 115 -6.67 -4.32 -0.37
CA TYR A 115 -6.32 -5.73 -0.45
C TYR A 115 -6.33 -6.36 -1.85
N PRO A 116 -7.40 -6.31 -2.64
CA PRO A 116 -7.44 -7.08 -3.88
C PRO A 116 -6.48 -6.57 -4.98
N ASN A 117 -5.95 -5.37 -4.82
CA ASN A 117 -5.10 -4.72 -5.81
C ASN A 117 -3.70 -4.46 -5.26
N CYS A 118 -3.51 -3.26 -4.66
CA CYS A 118 -2.19 -2.74 -4.29
C CYS A 118 -1.50 -3.59 -3.24
N ILE A 119 -2.22 -4.04 -2.22
CA ILE A 119 -1.64 -4.85 -1.13
C ILE A 119 -1.26 -6.23 -1.64
N ARG A 120 -2.24 -6.98 -2.19
CA ARG A 120 -2.02 -8.33 -2.67
C ARG A 120 -0.89 -8.41 -3.70
N THR A 121 -0.94 -7.58 -4.73
CA THR A 121 0.08 -7.62 -5.79
C THR A 121 1.46 -7.20 -5.28
N THR A 122 1.55 -6.22 -4.38
CA THR A 122 2.84 -5.82 -3.79
C THR A 122 3.42 -6.93 -2.93
N VAL A 123 2.60 -7.63 -2.14
CA VAL A 123 3.03 -8.77 -1.33
C VAL A 123 3.56 -9.90 -2.22
N PHE A 124 2.80 -10.30 -3.26
CA PHE A 124 3.20 -11.36 -4.18
C PHE A 124 4.49 -11.02 -4.94
N ASP A 125 4.61 -9.79 -5.43
CA ASP A 125 5.84 -9.34 -6.09
C ASP A 125 7.01 -9.24 -5.11
N GLY A 126 6.78 -8.79 -3.88
CA GLY A 126 7.81 -8.79 -2.82
C GLY A 126 8.40 -10.18 -2.57
N VAL A 127 7.53 -11.19 -2.45
CA VAL A 127 7.94 -12.60 -2.34
C VAL A 127 8.69 -13.04 -3.61
N ALA A 128 8.21 -12.69 -4.80
CA ALA A 128 8.85 -13.04 -6.07
C ALA A 128 10.23 -12.37 -6.25
N HIS A 129 10.43 -11.18 -5.68
CA HIS A 129 11.73 -10.50 -5.60
C HIS A 129 12.66 -11.06 -4.52
N GLY A 130 12.19 -11.99 -3.68
CA GLY A 130 12.98 -12.65 -2.64
C GLY A 130 13.03 -11.91 -1.31
N TYR A 131 12.10 -10.99 -1.06
CA TYR A 131 11.93 -10.37 0.26
C TYR A 131 11.16 -11.30 1.22
N ASP A 132 11.54 -11.24 2.50
CA ASP A 132 10.68 -11.72 3.57
C ASP A 132 9.56 -10.68 3.78
N VAL A 133 8.32 -11.09 3.55
CA VAL A 133 7.18 -10.17 3.58
C VAL A 133 6.32 -10.42 4.80
N ILE A 134 6.01 -9.34 5.51
CA ILE A 134 5.04 -9.33 6.61
C ILE A 134 3.82 -8.52 6.16
N LEU A 135 2.65 -9.12 6.19
CA LEU A 135 1.39 -8.42 6.02
C LEU A 135 0.82 -8.06 7.40
N VAL A 136 0.65 -6.75 7.68
CA VAL A 136 -0.04 -6.32 8.90
C VAL A 136 -1.53 -6.24 8.61
N THR A 137 -2.27 -7.26 9.03
CA THR A 137 -3.61 -7.58 8.54
C THR A 137 -4.68 -6.56 8.89
N ASP A 138 -4.62 -5.97 10.06
CA ASP A 138 -5.55 -4.94 10.56
C ASP A 138 -5.06 -3.51 10.30
N ALA A 139 -3.88 -3.37 9.68
CA ALA A 139 -3.37 -2.14 9.10
C ALA A 139 -3.51 -2.10 7.55
N ALA A 140 -4.28 -3.02 6.98
CA ALA A 140 -4.61 -3.02 5.57
C ALA A 140 -6.13 -3.16 5.37
N GLY A 141 -6.70 -2.46 4.37
CA GLY A 141 -8.14 -2.36 4.21
C GLY A 141 -8.66 -2.81 2.84
N ALA A 142 -9.96 -3.08 2.79
CA ALA A 142 -10.71 -3.44 1.58
C ALA A 142 -12.08 -2.77 1.57
N GLN A 143 -12.87 -2.99 0.51
CA GLN A 143 -14.26 -2.51 0.41
C GLN A 143 -15.17 -3.22 1.43
N THR A 144 -14.92 -4.52 1.67
CA THR A 144 -15.66 -5.32 2.64
C THR A 144 -14.72 -6.23 3.43
N GLU A 145 -15.18 -6.70 4.58
CA GLU A 145 -14.43 -7.66 5.40
C GLU A 145 -14.21 -9.00 4.69
N ASP A 146 -15.18 -9.44 3.89
CA ASP A 146 -15.06 -10.70 3.13
C ASP A 146 -13.96 -10.62 2.08
N ILE A 147 -13.82 -9.47 1.39
CA ILE A 147 -12.73 -9.23 0.46
C ILE A 147 -11.39 -9.22 1.22
N ALA A 148 -11.31 -8.57 2.38
CA ALA A 148 -10.08 -8.56 3.19
C ALA A 148 -9.71 -9.99 3.61
N ARG A 149 -10.65 -10.75 4.16
CA ARG A 149 -10.47 -12.13 4.63
C ARG A 149 -9.97 -13.06 3.53
N ALA A 150 -10.60 -13.01 2.35
CA ALA A 150 -10.21 -13.82 1.21
C ALA A 150 -8.76 -13.52 0.77
N ASN A 151 -8.37 -12.24 0.73
CA ASN A 151 -7.01 -11.86 0.37
C ASN A 151 -5.97 -12.24 1.43
N ILE A 152 -6.30 -12.11 2.72
CA ILE A 152 -5.42 -12.56 3.82
C ILE A 152 -5.19 -14.07 3.71
N LEU A 153 -6.24 -14.86 3.46
CA LEU A 153 -6.12 -16.30 3.29
C LEU A 153 -5.21 -16.66 2.10
N ASP A 154 -5.40 -16.02 0.96
CA ASP A 154 -4.58 -16.20 -0.24
C ASP A 154 -3.10 -15.89 0.03
N ILE A 155 -2.83 -14.78 0.72
CA ILE A 155 -1.48 -14.33 1.07
C ILE A 155 -0.83 -15.29 2.08
N ALA A 156 -1.57 -15.73 3.08
CA ALA A 156 -1.09 -16.71 4.06
C ALA A 156 -0.75 -18.06 3.42
N ASN A 157 -1.54 -18.50 2.42
CA ASN A 157 -1.33 -19.77 1.72
C ASN A 157 0.01 -19.84 0.93
N ILE A 158 0.61 -18.71 0.58
CA ILE A 158 1.95 -18.67 -0.03
C ILE A 158 3.08 -18.52 0.99
N GLY A 159 2.78 -18.65 2.29
CA GLY A 159 3.77 -18.64 3.36
C GLY A 159 4.14 -17.26 3.89
N VAL A 160 3.42 -16.20 3.51
CA VAL A 160 3.63 -14.84 4.03
C VAL A 160 3.16 -14.77 5.48
N ARG A 161 3.97 -14.16 6.33
CA ARG A 161 3.59 -13.90 7.73
C ARG A 161 2.49 -12.84 7.79
N CYS A 162 1.32 -13.25 8.28
CA CYS A 162 0.15 -12.40 8.45
C CYS A 162 -0.05 -12.14 9.95
N LEU A 163 0.25 -10.91 10.39
CA LEU A 163 0.23 -10.51 11.79
C LEU A 163 -0.76 -9.37 11.99
N THR A 164 -1.38 -9.30 13.15
CA THR A 164 -2.06 -8.08 13.59
C THR A 164 -1.04 -7.00 13.96
N THR A 165 -1.47 -5.75 14.07
CA THR A 165 -0.60 -4.66 14.53
C THR A 165 0.00 -4.95 15.90
N ASP A 166 -0.77 -5.51 16.83
CA ASP A 166 -0.29 -5.83 18.18
C ASP A 166 0.77 -6.95 18.15
N GLU A 167 0.56 -7.99 17.36
CA GLU A 167 1.54 -9.06 17.18
C GLU A 167 2.83 -8.57 16.52
N PHE A 168 2.69 -7.74 15.48
CA PHE A 168 3.83 -7.14 14.79
C PHE A 168 4.65 -6.26 15.73
N LEU A 169 4.02 -5.34 16.47
CA LEU A 169 4.69 -4.43 17.41
C LEU A 169 5.29 -5.15 18.61
N ALA A 170 4.75 -6.31 19.00
CA ALA A 170 5.30 -7.16 20.05
C ALA A 170 6.51 -7.99 19.59
N GLY A 171 6.92 -7.89 18.31
CA GLY A 171 8.05 -8.67 17.77
C GLY A 171 7.76 -10.17 17.67
N ARG A 172 6.48 -10.57 17.56
CA ARG A 172 6.12 -11.97 17.35
C ARG A 172 6.47 -12.37 15.92
N SER A 173 7.31 -13.38 15.83
CA SER A 173 7.75 -13.99 14.56
C SER A 173 6.81 -15.12 14.13
#